data_468bacd9a8b69f270a0fdfcbcbc912bb
#
_entry.id   468bacd9a8b69f270a0fdfcbcbc912bb
#
_cell.length_a   1.000
_cell.length_b   1.000
_cell.length_c   1.000
_cell.angle_alpha   90.00
_cell.angle_beta   90.00
_cell.angle_gamma   90.00
#
_symmetry.space_group_name_H-M   'P 1'
#
loop_
_entity.id
_entity.type
_entity.pdbx_description
1 polymer ?
#
loop_
_entity_poly.entity_id
_entity_poly.type
_entity_poly.pdbx_seq_one_letter_code
_entity_poly.pdbx_strand_id
1 'polypeptide(L)'
;MKVKKISKENFNGFVYNFGVKDNHSYIANNIIVHNCYEGCTKQGEHSYLMHEDGTFGQYWMNTLHPYTELAINGNDLDHPDLDKFLLKMQEKKIIVNITVNQNQFMKHLDYLKMLTKYKMIYGLGVSLVNSNDENFFEALKEFPNAVVHTIAGILTFEDIIKLISHHVKVLILGYKTLGRGIAYKKNAFNNVKGYIQQLQLWLPKMVQECKVVSFDNLAIEQLGVKELLFKDKEDEWNEFYMGDDGNFTLYIDAVNQTFAKNSCMPKDERFPIEGRSMTDMFNFIRDRYEIKH
;
A
#
# COMPACT_ATOMS: atom_id res chain seq x y z
N MET A 1 -17.49 -4.16 19.28
CA MET A 1 -17.81 -2.78 18.85
C MET A 1 -19.10 -2.79 18.04
N LYS A 2 -20.11 -1.98 18.35
CA LYS A 2 -21.35 -1.92 17.55
C LYS A 2 -21.37 -0.59 16.82
N VAL A 3 -21.44 -0.63 15.49
CA VAL A 3 -21.66 0.57 14.68
C VAL A 3 -23.04 1.13 15.02
N LYS A 4 -23.10 2.35 15.55
CA LYS A 4 -24.36 2.96 16.00
C LYS A 4 -25.12 3.67 14.88
N LYS A 5 -24.44 4.12 13.83
CA LYS A 5 -25.07 4.83 12.70
C LYS A 5 -24.11 4.82 11.50
N ILE A 6 -24.64 4.60 10.31
CA ILE A 6 -23.98 4.86 9.03
C ILE A 6 -24.83 5.90 8.31
N SER A 7 -24.24 7.04 7.95
CA SER A 7 -24.87 8.01 7.06
C SER A 7 -24.08 8.09 5.77
N LYS A 8 -24.79 8.20 4.64
CA LYS A 8 -24.19 8.53 3.34
C LYS A 8 -24.51 10.00 3.08
N GLU A 9 -23.48 10.78 2.89
CA GLU A 9 -23.59 12.17 2.45
C GLU A 9 -22.86 12.34 1.14
N ASN A 10 -23.42 13.13 0.22
CA ASN A 10 -22.71 13.54 -0.97
C ASN A 10 -21.71 14.62 -0.56
N PHE A 11 -20.45 14.24 -0.51
CA PHE A 11 -19.37 15.14 -0.15
C PHE A 11 -18.68 15.65 -1.42
N ASN A 12 -18.62 16.96 -1.57
CA ASN A 12 -17.90 17.64 -2.63
C ASN A 12 -16.75 18.42 -2.00
N GLY A 13 -15.64 17.74 -1.75
CA GLY A 13 -14.47 18.30 -1.08
C GLY A 13 -13.37 17.26 -0.87
N PHE A 14 -12.30 17.63 -0.21
CA PHE A 14 -11.18 16.73 0.10
C PHE A 14 -11.65 15.62 1.05
N VAL A 15 -11.37 14.36 0.69
CA VAL A 15 -11.57 13.23 1.60
C VAL A 15 -10.23 12.99 2.29
N TYR A 16 -10.12 13.42 3.54
CA TYR A 16 -9.02 13.06 4.41
C TYR A 16 -9.25 11.66 4.99
N ASN A 17 -8.18 10.94 5.32
CA ASN A 17 -8.31 9.67 6.04
C ASN A 17 -9.04 9.90 7.38
N PHE A 18 -9.99 9.01 7.70
CA PHE A 18 -10.84 9.19 8.87
C PHE A 18 -10.07 9.04 10.17
N GLY A 19 -9.97 10.11 10.96
CA GLY A 19 -9.69 10.04 12.39
C GLY A 19 -10.95 9.66 13.15
N VAL A 20 -10.91 8.61 13.97
CA VAL A 20 -11.99 8.28 14.91
C VAL A 20 -11.63 8.88 16.26
N LYS A 21 -12.39 9.89 16.68
CA LYS A 21 -12.23 10.54 17.99
C LYS A 21 -12.46 9.51 19.11
N ASP A 22 -11.55 9.45 20.08
CA ASP A 22 -11.58 8.64 21.30
C ASP A 22 -11.26 7.12 21.22
N ASN A 23 -11.02 6.60 20.04
CA ASN A 23 -10.42 5.29 19.83
C ASN A 23 -9.77 5.34 18.45
N HIS A 24 -8.47 5.60 18.42
CA HIS A 24 -7.67 5.66 17.19
C HIS A 24 -7.56 4.32 16.45
N SER A 25 -8.55 3.47 16.61
CA SER A 25 -8.76 2.26 15.88
C SER A 25 -9.78 2.46 14.77
N TYR A 26 -9.51 3.35 13.84
CA TYR A 26 -9.88 3.04 12.47
C TYR A 26 -9.02 1.85 12.11
N ILE A 27 -9.69 0.73 11.87
CA ILE A 27 -9.00 -0.52 11.61
C ILE A 27 -8.49 -0.47 10.18
N ALA A 28 -7.38 0.19 10.02
CA ALA A 28 -6.40 -0.11 9.03
C ALA A 28 -5.22 -0.70 9.81
N ASN A 29 -5.37 -1.92 10.28
CA ASN A 29 -4.21 -2.72 10.60
C ASN A 29 -3.54 -3.02 9.27
N ASN A 30 -2.87 -2.01 8.72
CA ASN A 30 -2.21 -2.09 7.43
C ASN A 30 -1.03 -3.02 7.56
N ILE A 31 -1.23 -4.27 7.19
CA ILE A 31 -0.11 -5.11 6.81
C ILE A 31 0.26 -4.64 5.42
N ILE A 32 1.16 -3.68 5.34
CA ILE A 32 1.65 -3.18 4.08
C ILE A 32 2.73 -4.13 3.59
N VAL A 33 2.36 -5.02 2.70
CA VAL A 33 3.34 -5.71 1.87
C VAL A 33 3.68 -4.76 0.73
N HIS A 34 4.79 -4.05 0.86
CA HIS A 34 5.18 -3.05 -0.12
C HIS A 34 5.63 -3.66 -1.44
N ASN A 35 5.20 -3.02 -2.52
CA ASN A 35 5.77 -3.18 -3.84
C ASN A 35 7.28 -2.94 -3.77
N CYS A 36 8.02 -4.00 -3.86
CA CYS A 36 9.36 -3.87 -4.37
C CYS A 36 9.25 -3.64 -5.88
N TYR A 37 9.99 -2.64 -6.40
CA TYR A 37 10.21 -2.47 -7.83
C TYR A 37 10.38 -3.83 -8.49
N GLU A 38 9.57 -4.16 -9.47
CA GLU A 38 9.55 -5.44 -10.18
C GLU A 38 10.61 -6.47 -9.72
N GLY A 39 10.20 -7.52 -9.00
CA GLY A 39 11.05 -8.68 -8.69
C GLY A 39 11.80 -8.65 -7.37
N CYS A 40 11.19 -8.25 -6.26
CA CYS A 40 11.72 -8.56 -4.93
C CYS A 40 11.62 -10.04 -4.58
N THR A 41 10.65 -10.73 -5.15
CA THR A 41 10.63 -12.20 -5.21
C THR A 41 11.35 -12.65 -6.46
N LYS A 42 12.19 -13.65 -6.35
CA LYS A 42 12.72 -14.33 -7.54
C LYS A 42 11.53 -14.90 -8.29
N GLN A 43 11.58 -14.83 -9.62
CA GLN A 43 10.54 -15.40 -10.45
C GLN A 43 10.35 -16.88 -10.09
N GLY A 44 9.13 -17.27 -9.70
CA GLY A 44 8.79 -18.63 -9.27
C GLY A 44 8.87 -18.91 -7.76
N GLU A 45 9.26 -17.94 -6.92
CA GLU A 45 9.14 -18.08 -5.47
C GLU A 45 7.77 -17.55 -5.02
N HIS A 46 6.90 -18.45 -4.59
CA HIS A 46 5.59 -18.12 -4.05
C HIS A 46 5.56 -18.32 -2.53
N SER A 47 4.77 -17.48 -1.85
CA SER A 47 4.47 -17.71 -0.44
C SER A 47 3.54 -18.92 -0.32
N TYR A 48 3.75 -19.73 0.72
CA TYR A 48 2.84 -20.82 1.03
C TYR A 48 1.57 -20.29 1.66
N LEU A 49 0.50 -20.17 0.88
CA LEU A 49 -0.76 -19.57 1.30
C LEU A 49 -1.73 -20.56 1.93
N MET A 50 -1.85 -21.77 1.34
CA MET A 50 -2.86 -22.73 1.72
C MET A 50 -2.28 -24.13 1.78
N HIS A 51 -2.76 -24.94 2.74
CA HIS A 51 -2.59 -26.40 2.76
C HIS A 51 -3.58 -27.07 1.82
N GLU A 52 -3.34 -28.32 1.47
CA GLU A 52 -4.24 -29.13 0.64
C GLU A 52 -5.62 -29.32 1.29
N ASP A 53 -5.67 -29.39 2.63
CA ASP A 53 -6.89 -29.51 3.41
C ASP A 53 -7.71 -28.20 3.49
N GLY A 54 -7.23 -27.14 2.82
CA GLY A 54 -7.87 -25.84 2.80
C GLY A 54 -7.62 -24.98 4.06
N THR A 55 -6.70 -25.36 4.94
CA THR A 55 -6.25 -24.51 6.03
C THR A 55 -5.20 -23.51 5.55
N PHE A 56 -4.97 -22.40 6.29
CA PHE A 56 -3.91 -21.45 5.92
C PHE A 56 -2.54 -22.08 6.08
N GLY A 57 -1.67 -21.84 5.10
CA GLY A 57 -0.30 -22.36 5.05
C GLY A 57 0.63 -21.81 6.14
N GLN A 58 0.24 -20.70 6.77
CA GLN A 58 1.03 -20.05 7.81
C GLN A 58 0.17 -19.72 9.02
N TYR A 59 0.67 -20.03 10.21
CA TYR A 59 -0.08 -19.90 11.47
C TYR A 59 -0.62 -18.47 11.71
N TRP A 60 0.18 -17.45 11.47
CA TRP A 60 -0.22 -16.06 11.69
C TRP A 60 -1.48 -15.65 10.91
N MET A 61 -1.74 -16.25 9.74
CA MET A 61 -2.94 -15.99 8.94
C MET A 61 -4.22 -16.42 9.70
N ASN A 62 -4.13 -17.46 10.51
CA ASN A 62 -5.24 -17.88 11.37
C ASN A 62 -5.54 -16.88 12.49
N THR A 63 -4.55 -16.09 12.91
CA THR A 63 -4.65 -15.17 14.03
C THR A 63 -5.05 -13.74 13.64
N LEU A 64 -5.27 -13.49 12.34
CA LEU A 64 -5.83 -12.23 11.86
C LEU A 64 -7.20 -11.96 12.43
N HIS A 65 -7.41 -10.80 13.00
CA HIS A 65 -8.71 -10.36 13.50
C HIS A 65 -9.62 -9.89 12.36
N PRO A 66 -10.94 -10.10 12.47
CA PRO A 66 -11.88 -9.53 11.51
C PRO A 66 -11.67 -8.02 11.33
N TYR A 67 -11.80 -7.56 10.09
CA TYR A 67 -11.60 -6.18 9.66
C TYR A 67 -10.15 -5.69 9.71
N THR A 68 -9.18 -6.59 9.87
CA THR A 68 -7.77 -6.28 9.58
C THR A 68 -7.63 -6.02 8.09
N GLU A 69 -6.95 -4.94 7.72
CA GLU A 69 -6.55 -4.69 6.34
C GLU A 69 -5.28 -5.48 6.04
N LEU A 70 -5.33 -6.29 4.99
CA LEU A 70 -4.23 -7.08 4.48
C LEU A 70 -3.89 -6.61 3.06
N ALA A 71 -2.81 -5.86 2.92
CA ALA A 71 -2.29 -5.46 1.62
C ALA A 71 -1.34 -6.53 1.09
N ILE A 72 -1.76 -7.27 0.07
CA ILE A 72 -0.91 -8.25 -0.58
C ILE A 72 -0.26 -7.68 -1.83
N ASN A 73 1.03 -7.96 -1.98
CA ASN A 73 1.77 -7.58 -3.16
C ASN A 73 1.69 -8.72 -4.16
N GLY A 74 0.90 -8.52 -5.20
CA GLY A 74 0.60 -9.55 -6.14
C GLY A 74 0.95 -9.16 -7.56
N ASN A 75 2.24 -9.04 -7.87
CA ASN A 75 2.61 -9.12 -9.29
C ASN A 75 2.32 -10.49 -9.88
N ASP A 76 1.86 -11.43 -9.04
CA ASP A 76 1.56 -12.79 -9.41
C ASP A 76 0.09 -13.10 -9.13
N LEU A 77 -0.77 -12.65 -10.04
CA LEU A 77 -2.17 -13.05 -10.05
C LEU A 77 -2.36 -14.53 -10.44
N ASP A 78 -1.30 -15.17 -10.91
CA ASP A 78 -1.30 -16.57 -11.35
C ASP A 78 -0.95 -17.54 -10.19
N HIS A 79 -0.88 -17.06 -8.92
CA HIS A 79 -0.64 -17.94 -7.77
C HIS A 79 -1.75 -18.99 -7.65
N PRO A 80 -1.44 -20.30 -7.63
CA PRO A 80 -2.44 -21.36 -7.73
C PRO A 80 -3.46 -21.38 -6.59
N ASP A 81 -3.10 -20.87 -5.41
CA ASP A 81 -3.99 -20.83 -4.23
C ASP A 81 -4.64 -19.46 -4.00
N LEU A 82 -4.44 -18.48 -4.89
CA LEU A 82 -4.92 -17.11 -4.64
C LEU A 82 -6.42 -17.06 -4.40
N ASP A 83 -7.21 -17.70 -5.24
CA ASP A 83 -8.66 -17.70 -5.10
C ASP A 83 -9.12 -18.33 -3.79
N LYS A 84 -8.58 -19.49 -3.43
CA LYS A 84 -8.90 -20.17 -2.16
C LYS A 84 -8.53 -19.30 -0.97
N PHE A 85 -7.34 -18.68 -1.03
CA PHE A 85 -6.86 -17.77 0.00
C PHE A 85 -7.79 -16.56 0.16
N LEU A 86 -8.16 -15.88 -0.94
CA LEU A 86 -9.03 -14.72 -0.92
C LEU A 86 -10.43 -15.06 -0.39
N LEU A 87 -11.01 -16.18 -0.80
CA LEU A 87 -12.29 -16.65 -0.27
C LEU A 87 -12.22 -16.86 1.25
N LYS A 88 -11.18 -17.52 1.72
CA LYS A 88 -11.01 -17.76 3.16
C LYS A 88 -10.76 -16.47 3.95
N MET A 89 -10.05 -15.51 3.39
CA MET A 89 -9.90 -14.18 3.98
C MET A 89 -11.23 -13.45 4.05
N GLN A 90 -12.06 -13.56 3.01
CA GLN A 90 -13.41 -12.99 3.00
C GLN A 90 -14.31 -13.62 4.08
N GLU A 91 -14.29 -14.94 4.27
CA GLU A 91 -15.00 -15.63 5.35
C GLU A 91 -14.58 -15.11 6.73
N LYS A 92 -13.30 -14.84 6.93
CA LYS A 92 -12.76 -14.22 8.15
C LYS A 92 -13.06 -12.72 8.27
N LYS A 93 -13.69 -12.10 7.27
CA LYS A 93 -13.93 -10.65 7.20
C LYS A 93 -12.65 -9.82 7.19
N ILE A 94 -11.59 -10.33 6.59
CA ILE A 94 -10.36 -9.59 6.35
C ILE A 94 -10.55 -8.68 5.13
N ILE A 95 -10.06 -7.46 5.24
CA ILE A 95 -10.12 -6.47 4.15
C ILE A 95 -8.86 -6.64 3.30
N VAL A 96 -8.97 -7.39 2.21
CA VAL A 96 -7.82 -7.64 1.35
C VAL A 96 -7.71 -6.55 0.29
N ASN A 97 -6.54 -5.95 0.19
CA ASN A 97 -6.14 -5.07 -0.91
C ASN A 97 -5.00 -5.75 -1.69
N ILE A 98 -5.04 -5.64 -3.01
CA ILE A 98 -4.01 -6.24 -3.86
C ILE A 98 -3.30 -5.14 -4.65
N THR A 99 -2.00 -5.28 -4.84
CA THR A 99 -1.24 -4.39 -5.72
C THR A 99 -0.62 -5.18 -6.87
N VAL A 100 -0.85 -4.69 -8.07
CA VAL A 100 -0.29 -5.24 -9.31
C VAL A 100 0.46 -4.15 -10.08
N ASN A 101 1.31 -4.52 -11.03
CA ASN A 101 1.83 -3.53 -11.97
C ASN A 101 0.83 -3.26 -13.12
N GLN A 102 1.03 -2.15 -13.83
CA GLN A 102 0.16 -1.74 -14.93
C GLN A 102 -0.03 -2.83 -16.00
N ASN A 103 1.04 -3.57 -16.35
CA ASN A 103 0.96 -4.62 -17.36
C ASN A 103 0.08 -5.79 -16.90
N GLN A 104 0.21 -6.20 -15.64
CA GLN A 104 -0.63 -7.23 -15.04
C GLN A 104 -2.08 -6.76 -14.91
N PHE A 105 -2.29 -5.50 -14.51
CA PHE A 105 -3.61 -4.90 -14.48
C PHE A 105 -4.30 -4.99 -15.85
N MET A 106 -3.64 -4.51 -16.90
CA MET A 106 -4.19 -4.54 -18.26
C MET A 106 -4.41 -5.95 -18.80
N LYS A 107 -3.54 -6.90 -18.44
CA LYS A 107 -3.67 -8.31 -18.86
C LYS A 107 -4.85 -9.02 -18.20
N HIS A 108 -5.19 -8.67 -16.94
CA HIS A 108 -6.13 -9.42 -16.11
C HIS A 108 -7.38 -8.62 -15.70
N LEU A 109 -7.84 -7.67 -16.53
CA LEU A 109 -8.97 -6.78 -16.24
C LEU A 109 -10.24 -7.53 -15.79
N ASP A 110 -10.63 -8.57 -16.51
CA ASP A 110 -11.87 -9.32 -16.21
C ASP A 110 -11.76 -10.08 -14.89
N TYR A 111 -10.59 -10.64 -14.59
CA TYR A 111 -10.33 -11.30 -13.31
C TYR A 111 -10.38 -10.31 -12.15
N LEU A 112 -9.73 -9.16 -12.27
CA LEU A 112 -9.76 -8.11 -11.26
C LEU A 112 -11.18 -7.53 -11.08
N LYS A 113 -11.97 -7.40 -12.15
CA LYS A 113 -13.39 -7.03 -12.07
C LYS A 113 -14.19 -8.07 -11.28
N MET A 114 -13.93 -9.34 -11.51
CA MET A 114 -14.57 -10.43 -10.77
C MET A 114 -14.21 -10.35 -9.27
N LEU A 115 -12.92 -10.22 -8.93
CA LEU A 115 -12.48 -10.12 -7.54
C LEU A 115 -13.10 -8.94 -6.79
N THR A 116 -13.19 -7.77 -7.44
CA THR A 116 -13.81 -6.57 -6.85
C THR A 116 -15.32 -6.69 -6.73
N LYS A 117 -15.98 -7.23 -7.77
CA LYS A 117 -17.44 -7.44 -7.78
C LYS A 117 -17.90 -8.35 -6.66
N TYR A 118 -17.17 -9.45 -6.43
CA TYR A 118 -17.49 -10.41 -5.38
C TYR A 118 -16.88 -10.04 -4.01
N LYS A 119 -16.26 -8.87 -3.90
CA LYS A 119 -15.62 -8.36 -2.68
C LYS A 119 -14.56 -9.31 -2.10
N MET A 120 -13.91 -10.07 -2.96
CA MET A 120 -12.72 -10.84 -2.60
C MET A 120 -11.53 -9.91 -2.34
N ILE A 121 -11.49 -8.76 -3.04
CA ILE A 121 -10.61 -7.63 -2.75
C ILE A 121 -11.43 -6.35 -2.61
N TYR A 122 -10.94 -5.40 -1.79
CA TYR A 122 -11.58 -4.11 -1.54
C TYR A 122 -10.83 -2.96 -2.19
N GLY A 123 -9.52 -2.98 -2.18
CA GLY A 123 -8.66 -1.99 -2.81
C GLY A 123 -7.75 -2.63 -3.87
N LEU A 124 -7.46 -1.85 -4.90
CA LEU A 124 -6.58 -2.24 -5.99
C LEU A 124 -5.52 -1.17 -6.18
N GLY A 125 -4.26 -1.50 -5.83
CA GLY A 125 -3.10 -0.68 -6.15
C GLY A 125 -2.58 -1.04 -7.55
N VAL A 126 -2.29 -0.05 -8.38
CA VAL A 126 -1.70 -0.29 -9.69
C VAL A 126 -0.41 0.52 -9.83
N SER A 127 0.73 -0.17 -9.83
CA SER A 127 2.02 0.48 -10.01
C SER A 127 2.18 0.99 -11.44
N LEU A 128 2.36 2.30 -11.58
CA LEU A 128 2.53 2.98 -12.86
C LEU A 128 3.82 2.53 -13.55
N VAL A 129 3.72 2.16 -14.82
CA VAL A 129 4.86 1.78 -15.67
C VAL A 129 4.99 2.75 -16.84
N ASN A 130 3.87 3.13 -17.46
CA ASN A 130 3.83 4.02 -18.61
C ASN A 130 2.62 4.96 -18.50
N SER A 131 2.87 6.22 -18.21
CA SER A 131 1.84 7.25 -18.10
C SER A 131 1.26 7.70 -19.46
N ASN A 132 1.86 7.31 -20.59
CA ASN A 132 1.37 7.61 -21.93
C ASN A 132 0.37 6.59 -22.45
N ASP A 133 0.03 5.58 -21.67
CA ASP A 133 -0.97 4.59 -22.03
C ASP A 133 -2.38 5.08 -21.68
N GLU A 134 -3.05 5.71 -22.62
CA GLU A 134 -4.42 6.21 -22.47
C GLU A 134 -5.42 5.08 -22.18
N ASN A 135 -5.21 3.86 -22.73
CA ASN A 135 -6.08 2.71 -22.45
C ASN A 135 -6.02 2.31 -20.97
N PHE A 136 -4.88 2.48 -20.34
CA PHE A 136 -4.75 2.25 -18.91
C PHE A 136 -5.65 3.19 -18.09
N PHE A 137 -5.64 4.48 -18.39
CA PHE A 137 -6.48 5.45 -17.67
C PHE A 137 -7.97 5.22 -17.94
N GLU A 138 -8.34 4.83 -19.14
CA GLU A 138 -9.73 4.45 -19.44
C GLU A 138 -10.15 3.21 -18.64
N ALA A 139 -9.31 2.17 -18.59
CA ALA A 139 -9.60 0.97 -17.82
C ALA A 139 -9.71 1.25 -16.30
N LEU A 140 -8.92 2.17 -15.74
CA LEU A 140 -9.01 2.56 -14.33
C LEU A 140 -10.38 3.11 -13.94
N LYS A 141 -11.13 3.73 -14.87
CA LYS A 141 -12.47 4.28 -14.59
C LYS A 141 -13.47 3.21 -14.18
N GLU A 142 -13.24 1.96 -14.59
CA GLU A 142 -14.08 0.83 -14.21
C GLU A 142 -13.80 0.30 -12.79
N PHE A 143 -12.73 0.79 -12.15
CA PHE A 143 -12.30 0.38 -10.82
C PHE A 143 -12.32 1.57 -9.84
N PRO A 144 -13.46 1.91 -9.24
CA PRO A 144 -13.58 3.11 -8.40
C PRO A 144 -12.68 3.09 -7.16
N ASN A 145 -12.22 1.91 -6.73
CA ASN A 145 -11.29 1.73 -5.62
C ASN A 145 -9.83 1.53 -6.05
N ALA A 146 -9.53 1.70 -7.34
CA ALA A 146 -8.15 1.65 -7.80
C ALA A 146 -7.37 2.92 -7.39
N VAL A 147 -6.10 2.71 -7.03
CA VAL A 147 -5.14 3.76 -6.69
C VAL A 147 -3.87 3.54 -7.50
N VAL A 148 -3.43 4.55 -8.22
CA VAL A 148 -2.17 4.49 -8.98
C VAL A 148 -1.00 4.67 -8.02
N HIS A 149 -0.13 3.68 -7.94
CA HIS A 149 1.08 3.74 -7.12
C HIS A 149 2.24 4.31 -7.94
N THR A 150 2.91 5.30 -7.38
CA THR A 150 4.07 5.96 -7.96
C THR A 150 5.21 6.03 -6.96
N ILE A 151 6.40 6.43 -7.41
CA ILE A 151 7.56 6.50 -6.55
C ILE A 151 8.23 7.86 -6.70
N ALA A 152 8.42 8.58 -5.59
CA ALA A 152 8.91 9.95 -5.54
C ALA A 152 10.18 10.21 -6.37
N GLY A 153 11.16 9.29 -6.32
CA GLY A 153 12.44 9.45 -7.02
C GLY A 153 12.46 8.89 -8.45
N ILE A 154 11.31 8.49 -9.01
CA ILE A 154 11.20 7.94 -10.37
C ILE A 154 10.19 8.74 -11.19
N LEU A 155 9.15 9.25 -10.55
CA LEU A 155 8.07 9.99 -11.19
C LEU A 155 8.63 11.22 -11.94
N THR A 156 8.45 11.25 -13.26
CA THR A 156 8.88 12.37 -14.12
C THR A 156 7.84 13.48 -14.14
N PHE A 157 8.23 14.63 -14.70
CA PHE A 157 7.28 15.73 -14.89
C PHE A 157 6.11 15.34 -15.80
N GLU A 158 6.38 14.59 -16.85
CA GLU A 158 5.37 14.12 -17.79
C GLU A 158 4.35 13.20 -17.10
N ASP A 159 4.83 12.28 -16.25
CA ASP A 159 3.96 11.42 -15.45
C ASP A 159 3.06 12.25 -14.52
N ILE A 160 3.61 13.27 -13.86
CA ILE A 160 2.83 14.16 -12.98
C ILE A 160 1.69 14.83 -13.75
N ILE A 161 1.98 15.38 -14.93
CA ILE A 161 0.96 16.04 -15.76
C ILE A 161 -0.12 15.05 -16.20
N LYS A 162 0.25 13.83 -16.58
CA LYS A 162 -0.71 12.79 -16.95
C LYS A 162 -1.61 12.39 -15.78
N LEU A 163 -1.05 12.16 -14.60
CA LEU A 163 -1.83 11.83 -13.39
C LEU A 163 -2.83 12.94 -13.04
N ILE A 164 -2.40 14.20 -13.14
CA ILE A 164 -3.27 15.37 -12.93
C ILE A 164 -4.38 15.41 -13.98
N SER A 165 -4.05 15.28 -15.27
CA SER A 165 -5.03 15.41 -16.36
C SER A 165 -6.13 14.34 -16.32
N HIS A 166 -5.82 13.16 -15.78
CA HIS A 166 -6.78 12.06 -15.63
C HIS A 166 -7.51 12.04 -14.29
N HIS A 167 -7.23 13.00 -13.38
CA HIS A 167 -7.87 13.09 -12.06
C HIS A 167 -7.91 11.78 -11.28
N VAL A 168 -6.82 11.02 -11.31
CA VAL A 168 -6.74 9.70 -10.66
C VAL A 168 -6.50 9.80 -9.16
N LYS A 169 -6.72 8.71 -8.43
CA LYS A 169 -6.23 8.53 -7.08
C LYS A 169 -4.78 8.09 -7.14
N VAL A 170 -3.91 8.71 -6.37
CA VAL A 170 -2.46 8.45 -6.37
C VAL A 170 -1.98 8.11 -4.98
N LEU A 171 -1.17 7.05 -4.86
CA LEU A 171 -0.32 6.78 -3.71
C LEU A 171 1.13 7.04 -4.11
N ILE A 172 1.76 7.98 -3.46
CA ILE A 172 3.17 8.30 -3.64
C ILE A 172 3.98 7.52 -2.60
N LEU A 173 4.84 6.62 -3.08
CA LEU A 173 5.77 5.84 -2.28
C LEU A 173 7.13 6.52 -2.24
N GLY A 174 7.79 6.48 -1.11
CA GLY A 174 9.15 6.97 -0.99
C GLY A 174 10.15 6.10 -1.77
N TYR A 175 11.22 6.75 -2.22
CA TYR A 175 12.29 6.08 -2.95
C TYR A 175 13.17 5.25 -2.00
N LYS A 176 13.19 3.94 -2.19
CA LYS A 176 13.98 3.01 -1.36
C LYS A 176 15.36 2.79 -1.95
N THR A 177 16.38 2.92 -1.10
CA THR A 177 17.79 2.63 -1.47
C THR A 177 18.15 1.18 -1.19
N LEU A 178 17.22 0.25 -1.46
CA LEU A 178 17.36 -1.20 -1.28
C LEU A 178 17.03 -1.92 -2.59
N GLY A 179 17.53 -3.15 -2.74
CA GLY A 179 17.23 -3.98 -3.89
C GLY A 179 17.48 -3.26 -5.24
N ARG A 180 16.48 -3.21 -6.10
CA ARG A 180 16.59 -2.56 -7.42
C ARG A 180 16.76 -1.04 -7.35
N GLY A 181 16.31 -0.38 -6.28
CA GLY A 181 16.52 1.04 -6.09
C GLY A 181 18.02 1.41 -6.07
N ILE A 182 18.88 0.52 -5.57
CA ILE A 182 20.34 0.71 -5.63
C ILE A 182 20.82 0.74 -7.08
N ALA A 183 20.38 -0.21 -7.90
CA ALA A 183 20.77 -0.30 -9.31
C ALA A 183 20.22 0.88 -10.11
N TYR A 184 18.97 1.27 -9.87
CA TYR A 184 18.34 2.44 -10.49
C TYR A 184 19.11 3.72 -10.20
N LYS A 185 19.46 3.98 -8.93
CA LYS A 185 20.23 5.17 -8.53
C LYS A 185 21.65 5.20 -9.10
N LYS A 186 22.26 4.03 -9.31
CA LYS A 186 23.62 3.93 -9.91
C LYS A 186 23.65 4.24 -11.41
N ASN A 187 22.50 4.20 -12.09
CA ASN A 187 22.43 4.57 -13.49
C ASN A 187 22.58 6.10 -13.62
N ALA A 188 23.60 6.55 -14.32
CA ALA A 188 23.93 7.98 -14.48
C ALA A 188 22.82 8.80 -15.16
N PHE A 189 21.90 8.16 -15.87
CA PHE A 189 20.75 8.82 -16.51
C PHE A 189 19.58 9.07 -15.55
N ASN A 190 19.58 8.43 -14.37
CA ASN A 190 18.49 8.55 -13.41
C ASN A 190 18.80 9.64 -12.37
N ASN A 191 18.00 10.69 -12.37
CA ASN A 191 18.15 11.82 -11.46
C ASN A 191 17.15 11.75 -10.29
N VAL A 192 17.31 10.76 -9.41
CA VAL A 192 16.40 10.54 -8.26
C VAL A 192 16.18 11.80 -7.45
N LYS A 193 17.26 12.57 -7.14
CA LYS A 193 17.14 13.80 -6.36
C LYS A 193 16.36 14.88 -7.11
N GLY A 194 16.63 15.04 -8.41
CA GLY A 194 15.92 16.00 -9.25
C GLY A 194 14.43 15.67 -9.38
N TYR A 195 14.08 14.38 -9.52
CA TYR A 195 12.68 13.94 -9.56
C TYR A 195 11.95 14.19 -8.22
N ILE A 196 12.61 13.98 -7.08
CA ILE A 196 12.05 14.33 -5.77
C ILE A 196 11.80 15.85 -5.69
N GLN A 197 12.79 16.68 -6.05
CA GLN A 197 12.63 18.14 -6.03
C GLN A 197 11.53 18.62 -6.98
N GLN A 198 11.43 18.04 -8.17
CA GLN A 198 10.38 18.35 -9.12
C GLN A 198 9.01 17.98 -8.56
N LEU A 199 8.89 16.81 -7.96
CA LEU A 199 7.64 16.39 -7.33
C LEU A 199 7.23 17.29 -6.18
N GLN A 200 8.19 17.74 -5.33
CA GLN A 200 7.93 18.72 -4.27
C GLN A 200 7.31 20.02 -4.82
N LEU A 201 7.81 20.52 -5.96
CA LEU A 201 7.27 21.74 -6.58
C LEU A 201 5.84 21.56 -7.11
N TRP A 202 5.50 20.35 -7.57
CA TRP A 202 4.20 20.06 -8.17
C TRP A 202 3.19 19.47 -7.19
N LEU A 203 3.63 19.07 -6.01
CA LEU A 203 2.80 18.40 -5.02
C LEU A 203 1.54 19.21 -4.62
N PRO A 204 1.60 20.52 -4.37
CA PRO A 204 0.40 21.31 -4.08
C PRO A 204 -0.64 21.24 -5.20
N LYS A 205 -0.19 21.28 -6.46
CA LYS A 205 -1.08 21.16 -7.62
C LYS A 205 -1.64 19.75 -7.76
N MET A 206 -0.85 18.71 -7.53
CA MET A 206 -1.35 17.33 -7.54
C MET A 206 -2.45 17.12 -6.50
N VAL A 207 -2.27 17.67 -5.30
CA VAL A 207 -3.29 17.56 -4.23
C VAL A 207 -4.59 18.27 -4.61
N GLN A 208 -4.53 19.36 -5.37
CA GLN A 208 -5.70 20.09 -5.84
C GLN A 208 -6.44 19.40 -6.99
N GLU A 209 -5.70 18.79 -7.90
CA GLU A 209 -6.23 18.33 -9.20
C GLU A 209 -6.45 16.81 -9.27
N CYS A 210 -5.67 16.01 -8.55
CA CYS A 210 -5.91 14.59 -8.45
C CYS A 210 -7.11 14.30 -7.55
N LYS A 211 -7.81 13.20 -7.79
CA LYS A 211 -8.96 12.81 -6.97
C LYS A 211 -8.63 12.54 -5.51
N VAL A 212 -7.48 11.93 -5.26
CA VAL A 212 -6.87 11.70 -3.94
C VAL A 212 -5.36 11.63 -4.13
N VAL A 213 -4.59 12.21 -3.22
CA VAL A 213 -3.15 11.98 -3.09
C VAL A 213 -2.87 11.49 -1.68
N SER A 214 -2.22 10.34 -1.59
CA SER A 214 -1.78 9.72 -0.34
C SER A 214 -0.30 9.38 -0.39
N PHE A 215 0.29 9.12 0.76
CA PHE A 215 1.74 8.93 0.91
C PHE A 215 2.03 7.76 1.84
N ASP A 216 3.13 7.04 1.61
CA ASP A 216 3.74 6.25 2.68
C ASP A 216 4.64 7.14 3.55
N ASN A 217 5.03 6.65 4.73
CA ASN A 217 5.84 7.43 5.68
C ASN A 217 7.18 7.85 5.10
N LEU A 218 7.79 7.04 4.24
CA LEU A 218 9.04 7.38 3.59
C LEU A 218 8.87 8.53 2.58
N ALA A 219 7.75 8.57 1.86
CA ALA A 219 7.43 9.68 0.96
C ALA A 219 7.11 10.96 1.74
N ILE A 220 6.42 10.85 2.87
CA ILE A 220 6.16 11.99 3.77
C ILE A 220 7.47 12.66 4.17
N GLU A 221 8.44 11.87 4.61
CA GLU A 221 9.77 12.35 5.01
C GLU A 221 10.54 12.94 3.82
N GLN A 222 10.67 12.18 2.72
CA GLN A 222 11.48 12.58 1.56
C GLN A 222 10.95 13.82 0.85
N LEU A 223 9.64 14.02 0.85
CA LEU A 223 9.00 15.16 0.21
C LEU A 223 8.82 16.35 1.15
N GLY A 224 8.98 16.18 2.47
CA GLY A 224 8.68 17.21 3.45
C GLY A 224 7.21 17.60 3.42
N VAL A 225 6.31 16.60 3.40
CA VAL A 225 4.86 16.80 3.19
C VAL A 225 4.27 17.73 4.25
N LYS A 226 4.69 17.59 5.52
CA LYS A 226 4.22 18.44 6.61
C LYS A 226 4.49 19.92 6.32
N GLU A 227 5.73 20.24 5.98
CA GLU A 227 6.18 21.61 5.72
C GLU A 227 5.59 22.19 4.43
N LEU A 228 5.35 21.36 3.43
CA LEU A 228 4.84 21.81 2.14
C LEU A 228 3.32 22.02 2.13
N LEU A 229 2.56 21.12 2.77
CA LEU A 229 1.10 21.11 2.64
C LEU A 229 0.38 21.54 3.92
N PHE A 230 1.01 21.38 5.08
CA PHE A 230 0.40 21.59 6.39
C PHE A 230 1.14 22.65 7.22
N LYS A 231 1.92 23.53 6.57
CA LYS A 231 2.56 24.64 7.27
C LYS A 231 1.53 25.46 8.03
N ASP A 232 1.74 25.66 9.32
CA ASP A 232 0.85 26.38 10.24
C ASP A 232 -0.56 25.77 10.39
N LYS A 233 -0.71 24.46 10.07
CA LYS A 233 -1.97 23.70 10.10
C LYS A 233 -1.81 22.41 10.91
N GLU A 234 -1.40 22.53 12.16
CA GLU A 234 -1.09 21.39 13.02
C GLU A 234 -2.30 20.47 13.25
N ASP A 235 -3.50 21.03 13.38
CA ASP A 235 -4.72 20.23 13.55
C ASP A 235 -5.03 19.40 12.31
N GLU A 236 -4.90 19.98 11.10
CA GLU A 236 -5.09 19.25 9.84
C GLU A 236 -4.00 18.17 9.67
N TRP A 237 -2.77 18.46 10.09
CA TRP A 237 -1.69 17.48 10.09
C TRP A 237 -1.99 16.29 11.01
N ASN A 238 -2.43 16.55 12.23
CA ASN A 238 -2.75 15.51 13.22
C ASN A 238 -3.95 14.65 12.78
N GLU A 239 -4.87 15.19 12.01
CA GLU A 239 -5.95 14.42 11.37
C GLU A 239 -5.46 13.58 10.19
N PHE A 240 -4.46 14.07 9.46
CA PHE A 240 -3.90 13.41 8.28
C PHE A 240 -2.87 12.33 8.65
N TYR A 241 -1.96 12.61 9.59
CA TYR A 241 -0.84 11.73 9.90
C TYR A 241 -1.24 10.60 10.83
N MET A 242 -1.21 9.38 10.29
CA MET A 242 -1.65 8.17 11.01
C MET A 242 -0.60 7.58 11.96
N GLY A 243 0.56 8.22 12.10
CA GLY A 243 1.64 7.80 12.98
C GLY A 243 2.76 7.01 12.27
N ASP A 244 3.79 6.71 13.04
CA ASP A 244 5.00 6.04 12.55
C ASP A 244 4.77 4.56 12.22
N ASP A 245 5.64 4.03 11.36
CA ASP A 245 5.68 2.60 11.05
C ASP A 245 5.82 1.75 12.33
N GLY A 246 5.10 0.63 12.35
CA GLY A 246 5.09 -0.29 13.49
C GLY A 246 4.05 0.07 14.55
N ASN A 247 3.44 1.25 14.51
CA ASN A 247 2.35 1.61 15.42
C ASN A 247 1.06 0.88 15.04
N PHE A 248 0.64 1.05 13.78
CA PHE A 248 -0.57 0.42 13.23
C PHE A 248 -0.28 -0.48 12.03
N THR A 249 0.96 -0.53 11.59
CA THR A 249 1.40 -1.27 10.40
C THR A 249 2.49 -2.27 10.74
N LEU A 250 2.53 -3.39 10.04
CA LEU A 250 3.54 -4.42 10.15
C LEU A 250 3.87 -4.97 8.77
N TYR A 251 5.15 -5.15 8.49
CA TYR A 251 5.59 -5.81 7.27
C TYR A 251 5.81 -7.31 7.51
N ILE A 252 5.28 -8.14 6.63
CA ILE A 252 5.51 -9.59 6.61
C ILE A 252 6.09 -9.99 5.26
N ASP A 253 7.21 -10.69 5.30
CA ASP A 253 7.79 -11.40 4.18
C ASP A 253 7.37 -12.89 4.30
N ALA A 254 6.26 -13.21 3.64
CA ALA A 254 5.66 -14.53 3.74
C ALA A 254 6.48 -15.63 3.03
N VAL A 255 7.41 -15.27 2.14
CA VAL A 255 8.33 -16.19 1.47
C VAL A 255 9.49 -16.55 2.40
N ASN A 256 10.15 -15.53 2.98
CA ASN A 256 11.29 -15.75 3.86
C ASN A 256 10.90 -16.00 5.33
N GLN A 257 9.61 -16.03 5.65
CA GLN A 257 9.06 -16.24 7.00
C GLN A 257 9.63 -15.25 8.03
N THR A 258 9.68 -13.96 7.64
CA THR A 258 10.17 -12.89 8.48
C THR A 258 9.17 -11.75 8.57
N PHE A 259 9.28 -10.93 9.64
CA PHE A 259 8.51 -9.72 9.80
C PHE A 259 9.39 -8.55 10.21
N ALA A 260 8.90 -7.34 10.04
CA ALA A 260 9.63 -6.12 10.36
C ALA A 260 8.66 -4.95 10.64
N LYS A 261 9.19 -3.87 11.22
CA LYS A 261 8.47 -2.61 11.41
C LYS A 261 7.93 -2.07 10.09
N ASN A 262 8.73 -2.14 9.01
CA ASN A 262 8.35 -1.75 7.66
C ASN A 262 9.16 -2.52 6.62
N SER A 263 8.84 -2.35 5.36
CA SER A 263 9.50 -3.02 4.24
C SER A 263 10.87 -2.42 3.85
N CYS A 264 11.24 -1.28 4.43
CA CYS A 264 12.56 -0.65 4.20
C CYS A 264 13.67 -1.28 5.04
N MET A 265 13.30 -2.11 6.02
CA MET A 265 14.25 -2.80 6.88
C MET A 265 15.07 -3.82 6.10
N PRO A 266 16.42 -3.81 6.19
CA PRO A 266 17.28 -4.79 5.56
C PRO A 266 16.87 -6.22 5.89
N LYS A 267 17.09 -7.17 4.96
CA LYS A 267 16.65 -8.56 5.15
C LYS A 267 17.30 -9.25 6.35
N ASP A 268 18.55 -8.95 6.63
CA ASP A 268 19.34 -9.47 7.74
C ASP A 268 18.96 -8.86 9.11
N GLU A 269 18.19 -7.78 9.11
CA GLU A 269 17.68 -7.14 10.33
C GLU A 269 16.23 -7.52 10.66
N ARG A 270 15.56 -8.30 9.79
CA ARG A 270 14.18 -8.75 9.98
C ARG A 270 14.10 -9.89 10.99
N PHE A 271 12.95 -10.02 11.63
CA PHE A 271 12.72 -11.00 12.68
C PHE A 271 12.00 -12.24 12.13
N PRO A 272 12.36 -13.45 12.57
CA PRO A 272 11.68 -14.67 12.14
C PRO A 272 10.26 -14.76 12.72
N ILE A 273 9.32 -15.29 11.94
CA ILE A 273 7.92 -15.46 12.38
C ILE A 273 7.79 -16.55 13.45
N GLU A 274 8.44 -17.71 13.28
CA GLU A 274 8.57 -18.79 14.27
C GLU A 274 7.26 -19.11 15.04
N GLY A 275 6.15 -19.24 14.32
CA GLY A 275 4.87 -19.57 14.94
C GLY A 275 4.22 -18.45 15.77
N ARG A 276 4.70 -17.22 15.67
CA ARG A 276 4.08 -16.06 16.32
C ARG A 276 2.72 -15.74 15.72
N SER A 277 1.81 -15.32 16.57
CA SER A 277 0.55 -14.70 16.13
C SER A 277 0.79 -13.28 15.63
N MET A 278 -0.22 -12.70 14.96
CA MET A 278 -0.19 -11.28 14.57
C MET A 278 0.01 -10.38 15.77
N THR A 279 -0.69 -10.64 16.87
CA THR A 279 -0.57 -9.85 18.10
C THR A 279 0.83 -9.94 18.69
N ASP A 280 1.45 -11.14 18.71
CA ASP A 280 2.81 -11.31 19.22
C ASP A 280 3.83 -10.54 18.37
N MET A 281 3.67 -10.54 17.04
CA MET A 281 4.55 -9.81 16.14
C MET A 281 4.42 -8.29 16.34
N PHE A 282 3.19 -7.77 16.48
CA PHE A 282 2.99 -6.35 16.78
C PHE A 282 3.58 -5.95 18.13
N ASN A 283 3.33 -6.73 19.19
CA ASN A 283 3.90 -6.47 20.51
C ASN A 283 5.41 -6.48 20.46
N PHE A 284 6.01 -7.47 19.77
CA PHE A 284 7.45 -7.54 19.61
C PHE A 284 8.04 -6.28 18.95
N ILE A 285 7.40 -5.76 17.88
CA ILE A 285 7.87 -4.53 17.22
C ILE A 285 7.72 -3.33 18.15
N ARG A 286 6.58 -3.20 18.84
CA ARG A 286 6.34 -2.09 19.77
C ARG A 286 7.36 -2.07 20.91
N ASP A 287 7.59 -3.19 21.53
CA ASP A 287 8.57 -3.33 22.61
C ASP A 287 9.99 -3.04 22.12
N ARG A 288 10.34 -3.58 20.94
CA ARG A 288 11.69 -3.43 20.37
C ARG A 288 12.04 -1.99 20.01
N TYR A 289 11.06 -1.21 19.55
CA TYR A 289 11.27 0.16 19.08
C TYR A 289 10.68 1.21 20.03
N GLU A 290 10.27 0.81 21.24
CA GLU A 290 9.71 1.69 22.29
C GLU A 290 8.55 2.56 21.76
N ILE A 291 7.72 1.99 20.88
CA ILE A 291 6.60 2.70 20.25
C ILE A 291 5.51 2.90 21.31
N LYS A 292 5.30 4.14 21.72
CA LYS A 292 4.25 4.51 22.70
C LYS A 292 2.87 4.47 22.04
N HIS A 293 1.86 4.06 22.80
CA HIS A 293 0.45 4.08 22.43
C HIS A 293 -0.14 5.49 22.44
#